data_f70360a3d2da3dd0338feac52e7d605c
#
_entry.id   f70360a3d2da3dd0338feac52e7d605c
#
_cell.length_a   1.000
_cell.length_b   1.000
_cell.length_c   1.000
_cell.angle_alpha   90.00
_cell.angle_beta   90.00
_cell.angle_gamma   90.00
#
_symmetry.space_group_name_H-M   'P 1'
#
loop_
_entity.id
_entity.type
_entity.pdbx_description
1 polymer ?
#
loop_
_entity_poly.entity_id
_entity_poly.type
_entity_poly.pdbx_seq_one_letter_code
_entity_poly.pdbx_strand_id
1 'polypeptide(L)'
;MHDIGKSRVPLNLMHKSDELTEEEWRQIAAHPWLGVLTLFQLRSQQEDVSYRAMTVAYEHHMRTDLSGYPRPVRQRSMSMMSKIVAVVDGYDAATTRRVYQTTPYTPAAVLQEMRDNPRRGMDQIVVKAFINLLGIYPVGTLVVLDTFELAVVTAANPRPDALSRPIVRIVSDANGNTLHPAPEVDLAQQDSSGDYPRTIIKTADPDRYGIRVDDYLV
;
A
#
# COMPACT_ATOMS: atom_id res chain seq x y z
N MET A 1 -2.68 -10.19 -11.94
CA MET A 1 -1.91 -11.04 -12.91
C MET A 1 -0.44 -11.22 -12.56
N HIS A 2 0.22 -10.26 -11.87
CA HIS A 2 1.64 -10.40 -11.49
C HIS A 2 1.92 -11.68 -10.71
N ASP A 3 1.00 -12.09 -9.86
CA ASP A 3 1.07 -13.24 -8.95
C ASP A 3 0.48 -14.55 -9.49
N ILE A 4 0.10 -14.61 -10.78
CA ILE A 4 -0.57 -15.80 -11.34
C ILE A 4 0.26 -17.09 -11.19
N GLY A 5 1.58 -16.97 -11.12
CA GLY A 5 2.48 -18.10 -10.90
C GLY A 5 2.34 -18.77 -9.54
N LYS A 6 1.75 -18.09 -8.55
CA LYS A 6 1.43 -18.68 -7.23
C LYS A 6 0.44 -19.84 -7.35
N SER A 7 -0.38 -19.88 -8.41
CA SER A 7 -1.26 -21.03 -8.70
C SER A 7 -0.52 -22.35 -8.93
N ARG A 8 0.80 -22.29 -9.20
CA ARG A 8 1.66 -23.46 -9.38
C ARG A 8 2.55 -23.78 -8.17
N VAL A 9 2.45 -22.97 -7.11
CA VAL A 9 3.13 -23.21 -5.83
C VAL A 9 2.21 -24.09 -4.97
N PRO A 10 2.75 -25.11 -4.27
CA PRO A 10 1.94 -25.96 -3.38
C PRO A 10 1.19 -25.13 -2.33
N LEU A 11 -0.12 -25.40 -2.17
CA LEU A 11 -0.99 -24.64 -1.26
C LEU A 11 -0.55 -24.70 0.21
N ASN A 12 0.02 -25.82 0.64
CA ASN A 12 0.56 -25.96 1.99
C ASN A 12 1.71 -24.98 2.27
N LEU A 13 2.51 -24.64 1.26
CA LEU A 13 3.56 -23.62 1.42
C LEU A 13 2.97 -22.20 1.48
N MET A 14 1.93 -21.94 0.68
CA MET A 14 1.28 -20.63 0.65
C MET A 14 0.55 -20.28 1.96
N HIS A 15 0.12 -21.29 2.71
CA HIS A 15 -0.62 -21.14 3.97
C HIS A 15 0.23 -21.45 5.20
N LYS A 16 1.53 -21.71 5.04
CA LYS A 16 2.43 -22.01 6.15
C LYS A 16 2.59 -20.78 7.04
N SER A 17 2.33 -20.95 8.34
CA SER A 17 2.50 -19.89 9.36
C SER A 17 3.90 -19.89 9.97
N ASP A 18 4.60 -21.03 9.91
CA ASP A 18 5.94 -21.18 10.45
C ASP A 18 7.01 -20.66 9.48
N GLU A 19 8.23 -20.51 9.95
CA GLU A 19 9.36 -20.11 9.12
C GLU A 19 9.55 -21.08 7.95
N LEU A 20 9.81 -20.50 6.77
CA LEU A 20 10.09 -21.26 5.57
C LEU A 20 11.55 -21.75 5.58
N THR A 21 11.77 -23.00 5.25
CA THR A 21 13.10 -23.48 4.93
C THR A 21 13.62 -22.84 3.63
N GLU A 22 14.93 -22.90 3.39
CA GLU A 22 15.50 -22.39 2.13
C GLU A 22 14.89 -23.04 0.88
N GLU A 23 14.60 -24.34 0.95
CA GLU A 23 14.00 -25.06 -0.17
C GLU A 23 12.54 -24.63 -0.41
N GLU A 24 11.76 -24.48 0.64
CA GLU A 24 10.39 -23.97 0.57
C GLU A 24 10.36 -22.54 0.03
N TRP A 25 11.31 -21.69 0.51
CA TRP A 25 11.47 -20.34 -0.01
C TRP A 25 11.79 -20.32 -1.51
N ARG A 26 12.69 -21.20 -1.99
CA ARG A 26 13.02 -21.32 -3.42
C ARG A 26 11.79 -21.67 -4.25
N GLN A 27 10.93 -22.55 -3.75
CA GLN A 27 9.69 -22.91 -4.44
C GLN A 27 8.73 -21.71 -4.55
N ILE A 28 8.55 -20.95 -3.48
CA ILE A 28 7.75 -19.72 -3.50
C ILE A 28 8.41 -18.68 -4.41
N ALA A 29 9.71 -18.46 -4.30
CA ALA A 29 10.45 -17.48 -5.10
C ALA A 29 10.51 -17.80 -6.60
N ALA A 30 10.10 -19.01 -7.00
CA ALA A 30 9.95 -19.37 -8.40
C ALA A 30 8.67 -18.84 -9.07
N HIS A 31 7.66 -18.33 -8.29
CA HIS A 31 6.39 -17.92 -8.87
C HIS A 31 6.48 -16.81 -9.94
N PRO A 32 7.45 -15.85 -9.93
CA PRO A 32 7.56 -14.90 -11.03
C PRO A 32 7.85 -15.59 -12.36
N TRP A 33 8.74 -16.58 -12.37
CA TRP A 33 9.04 -17.37 -13.54
C TRP A 33 7.87 -18.27 -13.95
N LEU A 34 7.27 -18.96 -12.98
CA LEU A 34 6.06 -19.78 -13.21
C LEU A 34 4.91 -18.95 -13.77
N GLY A 35 4.81 -17.68 -13.34
CA GLY A 35 3.86 -16.71 -13.87
C GLY A 35 4.09 -16.42 -15.36
N VAL A 36 5.33 -16.21 -15.78
CA VAL A 36 5.67 -16.03 -17.19
C VAL A 36 5.23 -17.25 -18.01
N LEU A 37 5.56 -18.45 -17.54
CA LEU A 37 5.18 -19.70 -18.24
C LEU A 37 3.66 -19.85 -18.35
N THR A 38 2.94 -19.52 -17.29
CA THR A 38 1.47 -19.59 -17.27
C THR A 38 0.88 -18.58 -18.26
N LEU A 39 1.34 -17.33 -18.24
CA LEU A 39 0.86 -16.29 -19.16
C LEU A 39 1.23 -16.61 -20.60
N PHE A 40 2.40 -17.22 -20.86
CA PHE A 40 2.80 -17.65 -22.18
C PHE A 40 1.89 -18.77 -22.73
N GLN A 41 1.51 -19.74 -21.87
CA GLN A 41 0.57 -20.80 -22.23
C GLN A 41 -0.83 -20.22 -22.51
N LEU A 42 -1.31 -19.28 -21.69
CA LEU A 42 -2.58 -18.60 -21.93
C LEU A 42 -2.58 -17.84 -23.24
N ARG A 43 -1.46 -17.13 -23.56
CA ARG A 43 -1.32 -16.42 -24.81
C ARG A 43 -1.37 -17.32 -26.04
N SER A 44 -0.84 -18.54 -25.94
CA SER A 44 -0.92 -19.50 -27.04
C SER A 44 -2.36 -19.97 -27.35
N GLN A 45 -3.28 -19.78 -26.39
CA GLN A 45 -4.69 -20.16 -26.49
C GLN A 45 -5.61 -18.96 -26.71
N GLN A 46 -5.22 -17.77 -26.20
CA GLN A 46 -5.98 -16.52 -26.24
C GLN A 46 -5.01 -15.38 -26.58
N GLU A 47 -5.25 -14.65 -27.65
CA GLU A 47 -4.31 -13.62 -28.17
C GLU A 47 -4.16 -12.39 -27.26
N ASP A 48 -5.05 -12.17 -26.29
CA ASP A 48 -5.13 -10.93 -25.49
C ASP A 48 -4.11 -10.79 -24.35
N VAL A 49 -3.25 -11.78 -24.11
CA VAL A 49 -2.24 -11.69 -23.06
C VAL A 49 -1.03 -10.88 -23.52
N SER A 50 -0.84 -9.71 -22.92
CA SER A 50 0.25 -8.79 -23.25
C SER A 50 1.62 -9.31 -22.79
N TYR A 51 2.67 -9.14 -23.62
CA TYR A 51 4.07 -9.35 -23.20
C TYR A 51 4.47 -8.47 -22.02
N ARG A 52 3.87 -7.29 -21.88
CA ARG A 52 4.09 -6.41 -20.73
C ARG A 52 3.64 -7.07 -19.42
N ALA A 53 2.51 -7.81 -19.44
CA ALA A 53 2.06 -8.57 -18.27
C ALA A 53 3.06 -9.66 -17.87
N MET A 54 3.68 -10.36 -18.84
CA MET A 54 4.74 -11.34 -18.58
C MET A 54 5.98 -10.67 -17.97
N THR A 55 6.38 -9.51 -18.50
CA THR A 55 7.50 -8.74 -17.94
C THR A 55 7.24 -8.35 -16.49
N VAL A 56 6.03 -7.83 -16.18
CA VAL A 56 5.64 -7.48 -14.80
C VAL A 56 5.62 -8.71 -13.91
N ALA A 57 5.04 -9.83 -14.36
CA ALA A 57 5.03 -11.08 -13.60
C ALA A 57 6.44 -11.56 -13.25
N TYR A 58 7.41 -11.36 -14.14
CA TYR A 58 8.81 -11.72 -13.90
C TYR A 58 9.51 -10.75 -12.94
N GLU A 59 9.27 -9.43 -13.06
CA GLU A 59 10.09 -8.38 -12.46
C GLU A 59 9.55 -7.84 -11.13
N HIS A 60 8.28 -8.08 -10.75
CA HIS A 60 7.64 -7.37 -9.63
C HIS A 60 8.31 -7.55 -8.26
N HIS A 61 9.09 -8.60 -8.06
CA HIS A 61 9.91 -8.79 -6.86
C HIS A 61 11.40 -8.45 -7.06
N MET A 62 11.78 -7.94 -8.23
CA MET A 62 13.12 -7.38 -8.42
C MET A 62 13.21 -6.03 -7.71
N ARG A 63 14.41 -5.66 -7.31
CA ARG A 63 14.72 -4.34 -6.79
C ARG A 63 15.41 -3.50 -7.85
N THR A 64 15.41 -2.19 -7.70
CA THR A 64 16.07 -1.27 -8.65
C THR A 64 17.59 -1.52 -8.77
N ASP A 65 18.20 -2.04 -7.70
CA ASP A 65 19.60 -2.49 -7.67
C ASP A 65 19.77 -3.96 -8.13
N LEU A 66 18.69 -4.60 -8.57
CA LEU A 66 18.62 -5.99 -9.02
C LEU A 66 18.97 -7.04 -7.94
N SER A 67 18.93 -6.66 -6.66
CA SER A 67 19.22 -7.56 -5.53
C SER A 67 18.06 -8.48 -5.16
N GLY A 68 16.83 -8.18 -5.63
CA GLY A 68 15.64 -9.00 -5.42
C GLY A 68 15.64 -10.33 -6.18
N TYR A 69 14.45 -10.86 -6.44
CA TYR A 69 14.29 -12.08 -7.21
C TYR A 69 13.21 -11.93 -8.31
N PRO A 70 13.29 -12.73 -9.39
CA PRO A 70 14.41 -13.57 -9.78
C PRO A 70 15.63 -12.74 -10.17
N ARG A 71 16.84 -13.25 -9.92
CA ARG A 71 18.06 -12.54 -10.33
C ARG A 71 18.23 -12.64 -11.85
N PRO A 72 18.38 -11.53 -12.57
CA PRO A 72 18.56 -11.56 -14.02
C PRO A 72 19.95 -12.11 -14.38
N VAL A 73 20.02 -12.88 -15.46
CA VAL A 73 21.30 -13.42 -16.00
C VAL A 73 22.18 -12.28 -16.54
N ARG A 74 21.57 -11.20 -17.03
CA ARG A 74 22.26 -10.01 -17.52
C ARG A 74 21.72 -8.78 -16.83
N GLN A 75 22.60 -7.84 -16.51
CA GLN A 75 22.22 -6.56 -15.94
C GLN A 75 21.32 -5.81 -16.91
N ARG A 76 20.16 -5.37 -16.44
CA ARG A 76 19.17 -4.59 -17.18
C ARG A 76 18.35 -3.73 -16.22
N SER A 77 17.77 -2.65 -16.73
CA SER A 77 16.81 -1.86 -15.94
C SER A 77 15.45 -2.57 -15.91
N MET A 78 14.74 -2.44 -14.78
CA MET A 78 13.35 -2.86 -14.67
C MET A 78 12.45 -2.00 -15.56
N SER A 79 11.36 -2.58 -16.08
CA SER A 79 10.34 -1.80 -16.78
C SER A 79 9.63 -0.84 -15.82
N MET A 80 9.15 0.30 -16.34
CA MET A 80 8.39 1.26 -15.51
C MET A 80 7.14 0.61 -14.89
N MET A 81 6.44 -0.25 -15.66
CA MET A 81 5.27 -0.97 -15.16
C MET A 81 5.62 -1.90 -13.99
N SER A 82 6.76 -2.59 -14.07
CA SER A 82 7.23 -3.45 -12.98
C SER A 82 7.61 -2.67 -11.74
N LYS A 83 8.21 -1.49 -11.89
CA LYS A 83 8.52 -0.58 -10.76
C LYS A 83 7.25 -0.11 -10.07
N ILE A 84 6.21 0.23 -10.83
CA ILE A 84 4.91 0.63 -10.28
C ILE A 84 4.29 -0.54 -9.50
N VAL A 85 4.22 -1.72 -10.09
CA VAL A 85 3.64 -2.90 -9.45
C VAL A 85 4.43 -3.29 -8.20
N ALA A 86 5.77 -3.24 -8.22
CA ALA A 86 6.60 -3.53 -7.05
C ALA A 86 6.33 -2.59 -5.86
N VAL A 87 6.08 -1.30 -6.12
CA VAL A 87 5.73 -0.33 -5.07
C VAL A 87 4.34 -0.63 -4.50
N VAL A 88 3.35 -0.85 -5.37
CA VAL A 88 1.96 -1.12 -4.95
C VAL A 88 1.85 -2.46 -4.20
N ASP A 89 2.46 -3.53 -4.74
CA ASP A 89 2.48 -4.85 -4.11
C ASP A 89 3.18 -4.82 -2.73
N GLY A 90 4.31 -4.11 -2.64
CA GLY A 90 5.01 -3.94 -1.37
C GLY A 90 4.21 -3.17 -0.32
N TYR A 91 3.43 -2.18 -0.74
CA TYR A 91 2.50 -1.46 0.12
C TYR A 91 1.33 -2.36 0.57
N ASP A 92 0.66 -3.02 -0.36
CA ASP A 92 -0.44 -3.95 -0.07
C ASP A 92 0.01 -5.06 0.88
N ALA A 93 1.16 -5.67 0.58
CA ALA A 93 1.73 -6.73 1.40
C ALA A 93 1.99 -6.32 2.85
N ALA A 94 2.40 -5.08 3.09
CA ALA A 94 2.71 -4.56 4.42
C ALA A 94 1.46 -4.11 5.20
N THR A 95 0.42 -3.63 4.50
CA THR A 95 -0.80 -3.08 5.10
C THR A 95 -1.94 -4.10 5.22
N THR A 96 -1.87 -5.21 4.51
CA THR A 96 -2.90 -6.26 4.52
C THR A 96 -2.60 -7.33 5.57
N ARG A 97 -3.62 -7.73 6.32
CA ARG A 97 -3.52 -8.86 7.26
C ARG A 97 -3.30 -10.17 6.50
N ARG A 98 -2.26 -10.91 6.87
CA ARG A 98 -1.90 -12.20 6.26
C ARG A 98 -1.74 -13.28 7.34
N VAL A 99 -1.82 -14.53 6.96
CA VAL A 99 -1.72 -15.68 7.91
C VAL A 99 -0.44 -15.60 8.76
N TYR A 100 0.66 -15.19 8.16
CA TYR A 100 1.98 -15.02 8.82
C TYR A 100 2.24 -13.61 9.37
N GLN A 101 1.33 -12.64 9.10
CA GLN A 101 1.40 -11.26 9.59
C GLN A 101 0.06 -10.86 10.19
N THR A 102 -0.13 -11.24 11.44
CA THR A 102 -1.41 -11.03 12.16
C THR A 102 -1.65 -9.57 12.51
N THR A 103 -0.59 -8.76 12.61
CA THR A 103 -0.67 -7.31 12.86
C THR A 103 -0.05 -6.57 11.67
N PRO A 104 -0.85 -6.08 10.72
CA PRO A 104 -0.35 -5.29 9.61
C PRO A 104 0.19 -3.94 10.11
N TYR A 105 1.13 -3.38 9.35
CA TYR A 105 1.59 -2.02 9.61
C TYR A 105 0.51 -1.00 9.21
N THR A 106 0.49 0.14 9.91
CA THR A 106 -0.42 1.22 9.51
C THR A 106 0.00 1.78 8.14
N PRO A 107 -0.97 2.17 7.29
CA PRO A 107 -0.68 2.76 5.98
C PRO A 107 0.34 3.90 6.03
N ALA A 108 0.18 4.83 6.98
CA ALA A 108 1.09 5.95 7.16
C ALA A 108 2.53 5.52 7.49
N ALA A 109 2.70 4.52 8.38
CA ALA A 109 4.03 3.99 8.72
C ALA A 109 4.71 3.34 7.52
N VAL A 110 3.95 2.59 6.69
CA VAL A 110 4.49 1.96 5.48
C VAL A 110 4.92 3.01 4.46
N LEU A 111 4.10 4.03 4.21
CA LEU A 111 4.43 5.11 3.26
C LEU A 111 5.66 5.91 3.73
N GLN A 112 5.77 6.18 5.03
CA GLN A 112 6.94 6.82 5.61
C GLN A 112 8.19 5.97 5.42
N GLU A 113 8.13 4.69 5.74
CA GLU A 113 9.24 3.74 5.57
C GLU A 113 9.67 3.63 4.09
N MET A 114 8.73 3.56 3.15
CA MET A 114 9.02 3.52 1.73
C MET A 114 9.74 4.80 1.24
N ARG A 115 9.35 5.96 1.78
CA ARG A 115 9.97 7.26 1.46
C ARG A 115 11.38 7.39 2.03
N ASP A 116 11.54 7.01 3.30
CA ASP A 116 12.74 7.32 4.08
C ASP A 116 13.82 6.22 3.96
N ASN A 117 13.44 5.04 3.45
CA ASN A 117 14.36 3.91 3.28
C ASN A 117 14.56 3.49 1.81
N PRO A 118 15.40 4.20 1.03
CA PRO A 118 15.68 3.81 -0.36
C PRO A 118 16.38 2.45 -0.49
N ARG A 119 16.98 1.92 0.60
CA ARG A 119 17.61 0.58 0.63
C ARG A 119 16.60 -0.55 0.46
N ARG A 120 15.31 -0.30 0.56
CA ARG A 120 14.26 -1.26 0.16
C ARG A 120 14.31 -1.61 -1.33
N GLY A 121 15.07 -0.85 -2.13
CA GLY A 121 15.24 -1.11 -3.55
C GLY A 121 14.02 -0.81 -4.41
N MET A 122 13.08 -0.01 -3.89
CA MET A 122 11.97 0.54 -4.66
C MET A 122 12.39 1.80 -5.42
N ASP A 123 11.79 2.04 -6.58
CA ASP A 123 12.05 3.25 -7.35
C ASP A 123 11.48 4.47 -6.63
N GLN A 124 12.34 5.40 -6.19
CA GLN A 124 11.94 6.54 -5.36
C GLN A 124 11.07 7.56 -6.11
N ILE A 125 11.14 7.62 -7.45
CA ILE A 125 10.24 8.46 -8.24
C ILE A 125 8.83 7.88 -8.20
N VAL A 126 8.71 6.56 -8.35
CA VAL A 126 7.43 5.85 -8.25
C VAL A 126 6.86 5.94 -6.83
N VAL A 127 7.69 5.74 -5.80
CA VAL A 127 7.28 5.89 -4.39
C VAL A 127 6.73 7.31 -4.13
N LYS A 128 7.44 8.35 -4.60
CA LYS A 128 6.97 9.74 -4.46
C LYS A 128 5.64 9.97 -5.18
N ALA A 129 5.49 9.47 -6.40
CA ALA A 129 4.24 9.57 -7.15
C ALA A 129 3.09 8.83 -6.43
N PHE A 130 3.36 7.66 -5.86
CA PHE A 130 2.39 6.87 -5.11
C PHE A 130 1.93 7.59 -3.84
N ILE A 131 2.86 8.19 -3.07
CA ILE A 131 2.53 9.00 -1.89
C ILE A 131 1.74 10.26 -2.29
N ASN A 132 2.09 10.90 -3.40
CA ASN A 132 1.35 12.06 -3.88
C ASN A 132 -0.10 11.70 -4.28
N LEU A 133 -0.32 10.48 -4.76
CA LEU A 133 -1.65 9.99 -5.14
C LEU A 133 -2.51 9.63 -3.93
N LEU A 134 -1.94 8.96 -2.93
CA LEU A 134 -2.68 8.46 -1.77
C LEU A 134 -2.77 9.47 -0.62
N GLY A 135 -1.84 10.42 -0.54
CA GLY A 135 -1.57 11.17 0.69
C GLY A 135 -0.77 10.34 1.70
N ILE A 136 -0.34 10.98 2.78
CA ILE A 136 0.33 10.29 3.91
C ILE A 136 -0.68 9.50 4.74
N TYR A 137 -1.91 9.98 4.79
CA TYR A 137 -3.04 9.33 5.44
C TYR A 137 -4.06 8.94 4.34
N PRO A 138 -4.07 7.68 3.88
CA PRO A 138 -5.00 7.24 2.84
C PRO A 138 -6.46 7.35 3.26
N VAL A 139 -7.34 7.44 2.27
CA VAL A 139 -8.81 7.42 2.46
C VAL A 139 -9.20 6.19 3.28
N GLY A 140 -10.10 6.38 4.24
CA GLY A 140 -10.52 5.35 5.18
C GLY A 140 -9.66 5.25 6.44
N THR A 141 -8.58 6.03 6.57
CA THR A 141 -7.80 6.06 7.81
C THR A 141 -8.55 6.80 8.91
N LEU A 142 -8.74 6.16 10.07
CA LEU A 142 -9.18 6.85 11.27
C LEU A 142 -8.00 7.58 11.93
N VAL A 143 -8.15 8.84 12.25
CA VAL A 143 -7.13 9.70 12.86
C VAL A 143 -7.64 10.36 14.12
N VAL A 144 -6.72 10.66 15.04
CA VAL A 144 -6.94 11.49 16.22
C VAL A 144 -6.31 12.85 15.95
N LEU A 145 -7.07 13.91 16.17
CA LEU A 145 -6.62 15.28 16.04
C LEU A 145 -6.07 15.82 17.37
N ASP A 146 -5.32 16.92 17.31
CA ASP A 146 -4.79 17.62 18.49
C ASP A 146 -5.90 18.24 19.35
N THR A 147 -7.08 18.43 18.79
CA THR A 147 -8.33 18.79 19.48
C THR A 147 -9.00 17.62 20.21
N PHE A 148 -8.41 16.42 20.18
CA PHE A 148 -8.94 15.14 20.68
C PHE A 148 -10.21 14.65 19.95
N GLU A 149 -10.58 15.26 18.83
CA GLU A 149 -11.61 14.77 17.93
C GLU A 149 -11.13 13.52 17.19
N LEU A 150 -12.07 12.62 16.87
CA LEU A 150 -11.81 11.52 15.91
C LEU A 150 -12.31 11.93 14.53
N ALA A 151 -11.53 11.61 13.51
CA ALA A 151 -11.89 11.91 12.12
C ALA A 151 -11.52 10.77 11.17
N VAL A 152 -12.33 10.57 10.13
CA VAL A 152 -12.05 9.64 9.03
C VAL A 152 -11.56 10.45 7.83
N VAL A 153 -10.45 10.03 7.25
CA VAL A 153 -9.93 10.61 6.02
C VAL A 153 -10.87 10.27 4.86
N THR A 154 -11.40 11.28 4.19
CA THR A 154 -12.33 11.14 3.05
C THR A 154 -11.67 11.40 1.70
N ALA A 155 -10.62 12.26 1.66
CA ALA A 155 -9.86 12.51 0.46
C ALA A 155 -8.42 12.93 0.78
N ALA A 156 -7.48 12.60 -0.12
CA ALA A 156 -6.15 13.20 -0.10
C ALA A 156 -6.26 14.69 -0.45
N ASN A 157 -5.41 15.53 0.15
CA ASN A 157 -5.38 16.94 -0.23
C ASN A 157 -4.75 17.08 -1.63
N PRO A 158 -5.39 17.82 -2.55
CA PRO A 158 -4.87 18.00 -3.92
C PRO A 158 -3.59 18.84 -3.97
N ARG A 159 -3.28 19.56 -2.90
CA ARG A 159 -2.08 20.42 -2.81
C ARG A 159 -0.85 19.58 -2.47
N PRO A 160 0.23 19.62 -3.28
CA PRO A 160 1.45 18.84 -3.03
C PRO A 160 2.18 19.17 -1.73
N ASP A 161 1.97 20.36 -1.17
CA ASP A 161 2.54 20.83 0.10
C ASP A 161 1.69 20.39 1.31
N ALA A 162 0.49 19.86 1.09
CA ALA A 162 -0.48 19.50 2.11
C ALA A 162 -0.75 17.98 2.22
N LEU A 163 0.20 17.12 1.81
CA LEU A 163 0.03 15.65 1.81
C LEU A 163 -0.22 15.06 3.21
N SER A 164 0.20 15.75 4.28
CA SER A 164 -0.05 15.37 5.67
C SER A 164 -1.32 15.99 6.25
N ARG A 165 -2.06 16.75 5.44
CA ARG A 165 -3.26 17.49 5.83
C ARG A 165 -4.44 17.15 4.91
N PRO A 166 -4.97 15.91 5.01
CA PRO A 166 -6.06 15.45 4.16
C PRO A 166 -7.37 16.18 4.44
N ILE A 167 -8.36 15.92 3.61
CA ILE A 167 -9.76 16.23 3.89
C ILE A 167 -10.30 15.11 4.76
N VAL A 168 -10.96 15.47 5.85
CA VAL A 168 -11.46 14.51 6.84
C VAL A 168 -12.92 14.81 7.21
N ARG A 169 -13.63 13.79 7.66
CA ARG A 169 -14.95 13.93 8.26
C ARG A 169 -14.81 13.70 9.76
N ILE A 170 -15.20 14.70 10.57
CA ILE A 170 -15.13 14.62 12.03
C ILE A 170 -16.26 13.71 12.52
N VAL A 171 -15.90 12.58 13.11
CA VAL A 171 -16.87 11.55 13.51
C VAL A 171 -17.22 11.59 15.00
N SER A 172 -16.33 12.15 15.85
CA SER A 172 -16.66 12.43 17.25
C SER A 172 -16.05 13.75 17.72
N ASP A 173 -16.68 14.35 18.73
CA ASP A 173 -16.12 15.49 19.46
C ASP A 173 -15.00 15.04 20.44
N ALA A 174 -14.40 16.01 21.13
CA ALA A 174 -13.35 15.77 22.13
C ALA A 174 -13.81 14.94 23.35
N ASN A 175 -15.11 14.83 23.59
CA ASN A 175 -15.69 14.06 24.68
C ASN A 175 -16.08 12.64 24.25
N GLY A 176 -15.87 12.29 22.98
CA GLY A 176 -16.22 10.99 22.42
C GLY A 176 -17.67 10.88 21.95
N ASN A 177 -18.44 11.97 21.90
CA ASN A 177 -19.80 11.95 21.37
C ASN A 177 -19.76 11.89 19.85
N THR A 178 -20.48 10.94 19.25
CA THR A 178 -20.61 10.83 17.80
C THR A 178 -21.34 12.02 17.21
N LEU A 179 -20.83 12.57 16.11
CA LEU A 179 -21.42 13.71 15.41
C LEU A 179 -22.29 13.24 14.24
N HIS A 180 -23.52 13.69 14.18
CA HIS A 180 -24.45 13.49 13.07
C HIS A 180 -25.18 14.80 12.73
N PRO A 181 -25.02 15.34 11.51
CA PRO A 181 -24.10 14.91 10.46
C PRO A 181 -22.64 15.15 10.85
N ALA A 182 -21.74 14.26 10.40
CA ALA A 182 -20.31 14.40 10.59
C ALA A 182 -19.76 15.49 9.63
N PRO A 183 -19.26 16.64 10.12
CA PRO A 183 -18.80 17.72 9.25
C PRO A 183 -17.52 17.35 8.52
N GLU A 184 -17.42 17.76 7.24
CA GLU A 184 -16.22 17.64 6.46
C GLU A 184 -15.30 18.85 6.67
N VAL A 185 -14.02 18.63 6.83
CA VAL A 185 -13.00 19.64 7.13
C VAL A 185 -11.74 19.39 6.30
N ASP A 186 -11.26 20.44 5.64
CA ASP A 186 -9.92 20.44 5.03
C ASP A 186 -8.88 20.83 6.10
N LEU A 187 -8.04 19.88 6.50
CA LEU A 187 -6.97 20.11 7.49
C LEU A 187 -5.86 21.04 6.99
N ALA A 188 -5.82 21.37 5.70
CA ALA A 188 -4.92 22.36 5.13
C ALA A 188 -5.48 23.80 5.14
N GLN A 189 -6.72 23.97 5.60
CA GLN A 189 -7.30 25.30 5.76
C GLN A 189 -6.71 25.98 7.00
N GLN A 190 -6.16 27.18 6.81
CA GLN A 190 -5.66 28.03 7.87
C GLN A 190 -6.77 28.97 8.37
N ASP A 191 -6.68 29.35 9.63
CA ASP A 191 -7.52 30.38 10.21
C ASP A 191 -7.04 31.80 9.83
N SER A 192 -7.69 32.82 10.39
CA SER A 192 -7.38 34.24 10.14
C SER A 192 -5.97 34.65 10.64
N SER A 193 -5.36 33.87 11.53
CA SER A 193 -4.02 34.10 12.07
C SER A 193 -2.94 33.40 11.23
N GLY A 194 -3.34 32.55 10.28
CA GLY A 194 -2.44 31.74 9.48
C GLY A 194 -2.07 30.40 10.13
N ASP A 195 -2.71 30.06 11.26
CA ASP A 195 -2.49 28.80 11.97
C ASP A 195 -3.44 27.71 11.47
N TYR A 196 -3.08 26.46 11.71
CA TYR A 196 -3.92 25.31 11.40
C TYR A 196 -4.75 24.94 12.62
N PRO A 197 -6.10 25.07 12.57
CA PRO A 197 -6.98 24.81 13.71
C PRO A 197 -6.96 23.35 14.18
N ARG A 198 -6.53 22.43 13.31
CA ARG A 198 -6.48 20.98 13.58
C ARG A 198 -5.26 20.35 12.96
N THR A 199 -4.63 19.42 13.70
CA THR A 199 -3.48 18.66 13.23
C THR A 199 -3.63 17.19 13.64
N ILE A 200 -3.28 16.25 12.74
CA ILE A 200 -3.30 14.82 13.06
C ILE A 200 -2.13 14.52 14.00
N ILE A 201 -2.43 13.93 15.16
CA ILE A 201 -1.41 13.48 16.13
C ILE A 201 -1.08 12.00 16.00
N LYS A 202 -2.06 11.17 15.57
CA LYS A 202 -1.84 9.73 15.33
C LYS A 202 -2.96 9.12 14.51
N THR A 203 -2.69 7.95 13.93
CA THR A 203 -3.73 7.07 13.41
C THR A 203 -4.34 6.23 14.54
N ALA A 204 -5.57 5.78 14.38
CA ALA A 204 -6.28 4.94 15.34
C ALA A 204 -6.88 3.72 14.63
N ASP A 205 -7.09 2.67 15.40
CA ASP A 205 -7.77 1.45 14.95
C ASP A 205 -9.30 1.68 15.09
N PRO A 206 -10.06 1.68 13.99
CA PRO A 206 -11.51 1.92 14.03
C PRO A 206 -12.27 0.97 14.96
N ASP A 207 -11.85 -0.30 15.02
CA ASP A 207 -12.51 -1.33 15.81
C ASP A 207 -12.47 -1.01 17.31
N ARG A 208 -11.38 -0.37 17.78
CA ARG A 208 -11.24 0.05 19.19
C ARG A 208 -12.21 1.14 19.62
N TYR A 209 -12.71 1.90 18.64
CA TYR A 209 -13.64 3.00 18.87
C TYR A 209 -15.06 2.68 18.41
N GLY A 210 -15.30 1.46 17.90
CA GLY A 210 -16.60 1.05 17.37
C GLY A 210 -17.04 1.86 16.14
N ILE A 211 -16.09 2.40 15.37
CA ILE A 211 -16.34 3.23 14.20
C ILE A 211 -16.32 2.36 12.95
N ARG A 212 -17.39 2.39 12.19
CA ARG A 212 -17.47 1.80 10.85
C ARG A 212 -17.08 2.86 9.84
N VAL A 213 -15.85 2.78 9.34
CA VAL A 213 -15.27 3.78 8.43
C VAL A 213 -16.12 3.96 7.16
N ASP A 214 -16.68 2.87 6.64
CA ASP A 214 -17.49 2.88 5.41
C ASP A 214 -18.72 3.80 5.52
N ASP A 215 -19.27 4.00 6.72
CA ASP A 215 -20.43 4.87 6.95
C ASP A 215 -20.11 6.36 6.71
N TYR A 216 -18.83 6.70 6.58
CA TYR A 216 -18.34 8.09 6.44
C TYR A 216 -17.69 8.38 5.08
N LEU A 217 -17.58 7.37 4.20
CA LEU A 217 -16.94 7.50 2.89
C LEU A 217 -17.91 7.81 1.73
N VAL A 218 -19.18 7.97 2.04
CA VAL A 218 -20.26 8.24 1.05
C VAL A 218 -20.58 9.74 0.97
#